data_377ee962ef225486b4ffdf1ff6bd3993
#
_entry.id   377ee962ef225486b4ffdf1ff6bd3993
#
_cell.length_a   1.000
_cell.length_b   1.000
_cell.length_c   1.000
_cell.angle_alpha   90.00
_cell.angle_beta   90.00
_cell.angle_gamma   90.00
#
_symmetry.space_group_name_H-M   'P 1'
#
loop_
_entity.id
_entity.type
_entity.pdbx_description
1 polymer ?
#
loop_
_entity_poly.entity_id
_entity_poly.type
_entity_poly.pdbx_seq_one_letter_code
_entity_poly.pdbx_strand_id
1 'polypeptide(L)'
;MADTGRCFVPRPSAREAENVRGPRFGGTVVTLAGAVATGPDLLRLVAVPVFAWTAYRDIETRRVSSTVWIPLSLLGTALLLWDGWLAWTAGGTAWTDAFLIPTAISLGLVVPIAYLFWWFGGFGGADAKALLVLAVLFPTFPEYTIGSWTLPLESTTTVGAFSFTILTNAVLVGVVLPLVLAVRNAAAGRIAPVMIVGWPVAWDRVPETHGRLLETPAGLSQGGLDLDALRMYLRWRGLSLAELRERPDRYRDPATLPAEPNPPTDGAVTADGPVRGDGGTLESTAEDAGLERGSEMASPSDDSWGAAAFLDDIDGSAYGTTPETLRDGLEVLATAETVWISPGTPFLVPIFVGLLIAICYGDLLIGTLL
;
A
#
# COMPACT_ATOMS: atom_id res chain seq x y z
N MET A 1 -56.54 -25.44 2.86
CA MET A 1 -56.42 -24.70 1.56
C MET A 1 -56.02 -23.32 1.94
N ALA A 2 -54.72 -23.02 1.95
CA ALA A 2 -54.19 -21.71 2.23
C ALA A 2 -53.39 -21.28 1.00
N ASP A 3 -53.91 -20.26 0.33
CA ASP A 3 -53.34 -19.67 -0.87
C ASP A 3 -52.17 -18.73 -0.47
N THR A 4 -50.94 -19.13 -0.82
CA THR A 4 -49.76 -18.33 -0.64
C THR A 4 -49.61 -17.37 -1.81
N GLY A 5 -50.26 -16.17 -1.69
CA GLY A 5 -50.08 -15.09 -2.62
C GLY A 5 -48.60 -14.62 -2.64
N ARG A 6 -47.86 -15.02 -3.69
CA ARG A 6 -46.56 -14.42 -4.00
C ARG A 6 -46.80 -12.98 -4.46
N CYS A 7 -46.38 -12.02 -3.63
CA CYS A 7 -46.26 -10.63 -4.08
C CYS A 7 -45.31 -10.54 -5.27
N PHE A 8 -45.88 -10.31 -6.45
CA PHE A 8 -45.15 -9.97 -7.65
C PHE A 8 -44.65 -8.54 -7.52
N VAL A 9 -43.37 -8.36 -7.23
CA VAL A 9 -42.71 -7.05 -7.31
C VAL A 9 -42.44 -6.80 -8.79
N PRO A 10 -43.08 -5.82 -9.44
CA PRO A 10 -42.81 -5.50 -10.83
C PRO A 10 -41.37 -5.03 -10.98
N ARG A 11 -40.62 -5.62 -11.91
CA ARG A 11 -39.31 -5.10 -12.32
C ARG A 11 -39.52 -3.67 -12.85
N PRO A 12 -38.72 -2.70 -12.40
CA PRO A 12 -38.80 -1.34 -12.93
C PRO A 12 -38.63 -1.38 -14.46
N SER A 13 -39.39 -0.58 -15.14
CA SER A 13 -39.31 -0.46 -16.61
C SER A 13 -37.95 0.15 -16.98
N ALA A 14 -37.46 -0.15 -18.19
CA ALA A 14 -36.18 0.40 -18.69
C ALA A 14 -36.12 1.93 -18.60
N ARG A 15 -37.26 2.64 -18.64
CA ARG A 15 -37.36 4.09 -18.43
C ARG A 15 -37.22 4.53 -16.98
N GLU A 16 -37.60 3.70 -16.01
CA GLU A 16 -37.39 3.99 -14.59
C GLU A 16 -35.92 3.73 -14.18
N ALA A 17 -35.28 2.72 -14.77
CA ALA A 17 -33.84 2.49 -14.60
C ALA A 17 -32.99 3.60 -15.24
N GLU A 18 -33.46 4.23 -16.31
CA GLU A 18 -32.79 5.36 -16.97
C GLU A 18 -32.88 6.65 -16.15
N ASN A 19 -33.89 6.81 -15.32
CA ASN A 19 -34.09 7.99 -14.49
C ASN A 19 -33.28 7.98 -13.16
N VAL A 20 -32.68 6.85 -12.80
CA VAL A 20 -31.80 6.70 -11.62
C VAL A 20 -30.33 6.98 -11.97
N ARG A 21 -30.00 6.98 -13.26
CA ARG A 21 -28.64 7.34 -13.73
C ARG A 21 -28.56 8.86 -13.84
N GLY A 22 -27.62 9.43 -13.07
CA GLY A 22 -27.34 10.87 -13.10
C GLY A 22 -27.06 11.38 -14.55
N PRO A 23 -27.26 12.68 -14.79
CA PRO A 23 -27.11 13.27 -16.12
C PRO A 23 -25.71 13.02 -16.66
N ARG A 24 -25.62 12.34 -17.83
CA ARG A 24 -24.38 12.12 -18.54
C ARG A 24 -23.82 13.46 -19.01
N PHE A 25 -22.54 13.67 -18.77
CA PHE A 25 -21.84 14.81 -19.40
C PHE A 25 -21.88 14.60 -20.91
N GLY A 26 -22.24 15.63 -21.68
CA GLY A 26 -22.33 15.59 -23.15
C GLY A 26 -21.00 15.47 -23.85
N GLY A 27 -20.20 14.43 -23.51
CA GLY A 27 -18.93 14.13 -24.15
C GLY A 27 -19.09 13.34 -25.45
N THR A 28 -18.11 13.44 -26.35
CA THR A 28 -18.05 12.60 -27.55
C THR A 28 -17.92 11.14 -27.15
N VAL A 29 -18.90 10.32 -27.55
CA VAL A 29 -18.90 8.88 -27.31
C VAL A 29 -17.96 8.24 -28.33
N VAL A 30 -17.04 7.39 -27.87
CA VAL A 30 -16.07 6.66 -28.69
C VAL A 30 -16.35 5.18 -28.58
N THR A 31 -16.30 4.49 -29.71
CA THR A 31 -16.40 3.02 -29.74
C THR A 31 -15.02 2.42 -29.98
N LEU A 32 -14.52 1.63 -29.02
CA LEU A 32 -13.24 0.95 -29.11
C LEU A 32 -13.42 -0.54 -28.81
N ALA A 33 -13.05 -1.42 -29.75
CA ALA A 33 -13.15 -2.87 -29.59
C ALA A 33 -14.54 -3.37 -29.12
N GLY A 34 -15.63 -2.71 -29.54
CA GLY A 34 -17.01 -3.06 -29.16
C GLY A 34 -17.47 -2.50 -27.80
N ALA A 35 -16.60 -1.79 -27.09
CA ALA A 35 -16.96 -1.02 -25.91
C ALA A 35 -17.30 0.43 -26.29
N VAL A 36 -18.35 0.98 -25.69
CA VAL A 36 -18.80 2.36 -25.88
C VAL A 36 -18.57 3.11 -24.56
N ALA A 37 -17.78 4.16 -24.60
CA ALA A 37 -17.51 5.01 -23.43
C ALA A 37 -17.18 6.45 -23.85
N THR A 38 -17.11 7.36 -22.89
CA THR A 38 -16.60 8.71 -23.17
C THR A 38 -15.09 8.67 -23.39
N GLY A 39 -14.53 9.65 -24.11
CA GLY A 39 -13.08 9.77 -24.30
C GLY A 39 -12.30 9.80 -22.98
N PRO A 40 -12.70 10.63 -21.99
CA PRO A 40 -12.10 10.63 -20.66
C PRO A 40 -12.13 9.27 -19.96
N ASP A 41 -13.25 8.54 -20.02
CA ASP A 41 -13.36 7.22 -19.37
C ASP A 41 -12.45 6.17 -20.00
N LEU A 42 -12.32 6.16 -21.34
CA LEU A 42 -11.36 5.28 -21.99
C LEU A 42 -9.92 5.57 -21.59
N LEU A 43 -9.55 6.84 -21.45
CA LEU A 43 -8.20 7.23 -21.02
C LEU A 43 -7.92 6.83 -19.57
N ARG A 44 -8.94 6.81 -18.70
CA ARG A 44 -8.83 6.32 -17.31
C ARG A 44 -8.42 4.85 -17.25
N LEU A 45 -8.79 4.02 -18.24
CA LEU A 45 -8.40 2.61 -18.27
C LEU A 45 -6.89 2.39 -18.33
N VAL A 46 -6.10 3.41 -18.71
CA VAL A 46 -4.62 3.37 -18.63
C VAL A 46 -4.14 3.11 -17.18
N ALA A 47 -4.92 3.52 -16.19
CA ALA A 47 -4.61 3.20 -14.80
C ALA A 47 -4.53 1.71 -14.52
N VAL A 48 -5.39 0.89 -15.15
CA VAL A 48 -5.47 -0.55 -14.88
C VAL A 48 -4.13 -1.27 -15.11
N PRO A 49 -3.49 -1.21 -16.28
CA PRO A 49 -2.20 -1.86 -16.49
C PRO A 49 -1.08 -1.25 -15.63
N VAL A 50 -1.11 0.05 -15.33
CA VAL A 50 -0.11 0.68 -14.47
C VAL A 50 -0.26 0.20 -13.03
N PHE A 51 -1.47 0.15 -12.49
CA PHE A 51 -1.72 -0.38 -11.15
C PHE A 51 -1.46 -1.89 -11.06
N ALA A 52 -1.73 -2.67 -12.11
CA ALA A 52 -1.35 -4.08 -12.19
C ALA A 52 0.17 -4.25 -12.07
N TRP A 53 0.92 -3.45 -12.82
CA TRP A 53 2.37 -3.47 -12.80
C TRP A 53 2.93 -3.02 -11.44
N THR A 54 2.39 -1.94 -10.85
CA THR A 54 2.84 -1.46 -9.53
C THR A 54 2.52 -2.47 -8.42
N ALA A 55 1.35 -3.12 -8.46
CA ALA A 55 0.98 -4.19 -7.53
C ALA A 55 1.92 -5.40 -7.66
N TYR A 56 2.27 -5.80 -8.89
CA TYR A 56 3.25 -6.85 -9.13
C TYR A 56 4.64 -6.50 -8.58
N ARG A 57 5.12 -5.27 -8.86
CA ARG A 57 6.40 -4.77 -8.34
C ARG A 57 6.40 -4.68 -6.81
N ASP A 58 5.28 -4.31 -6.22
CA ASP A 58 5.13 -4.23 -4.76
C ASP A 58 5.22 -5.61 -4.10
N ILE A 59 4.70 -6.67 -4.75
CA ILE A 59 4.89 -8.05 -4.29
C ILE A 59 6.36 -8.47 -4.38
N GLU A 60 7.01 -8.16 -5.51
CA GLU A 60 8.35 -8.65 -5.83
C GLU A 60 9.44 -7.92 -5.05
N THR A 61 9.37 -6.58 -4.99
CA THR A 61 10.47 -5.75 -4.48
C THR A 61 10.11 -4.88 -3.29
N ARG A 62 8.81 -4.76 -2.93
CA ARG A 62 8.30 -3.84 -1.91
C ARG A 62 8.65 -2.37 -2.19
N ARG A 63 9.02 -2.05 -3.41
CA ARG A 63 9.50 -0.73 -3.82
C ARG A 63 8.87 -0.31 -5.13
N VAL A 64 8.17 0.82 -5.10
CA VAL A 64 7.60 1.45 -6.29
C VAL A 64 8.13 2.87 -6.39
N SER A 65 8.82 3.17 -7.50
CA SER A 65 9.37 4.49 -7.75
C SER A 65 8.28 5.55 -7.78
N SER A 66 8.54 6.69 -7.13
CA SER A 66 7.64 7.84 -7.13
C SER A 66 7.38 8.42 -8.52
N THR A 67 8.29 8.22 -9.46
CA THR A 67 8.19 8.72 -10.85
C THR A 67 7.02 8.11 -11.61
N VAL A 68 6.54 6.92 -11.22
CA VAL A 68 5.38 6.25 -11.85
C VAL A 68 4.09 7.05 -11.66
N TRP A 69 3.98 7.75 -10.53
CA TRP A 69 2.77 8.50 -10.18
C TRP A 69 2.64 9.83 -10.92
N ILE A 70 3.76 10.40 -11.42
CA ILE A 70 3.77 11.70 -12.10
C ILE A 70 2.91 11.69 -13.37
N PRO A 71 3.11 10.78 -14.34
CA PRO A 71 2.32 10.77 -15.57
C PRO A 71 0.84 10.48 -15.30
N LEU A 72 0.52 9.62 -14.33
CA LEU A 72 -0.87 9.36 -13.95
C LEU A 72 -1.53 10.56 -13.27
N SER A 73 -0.81 11.30 -12.42
CA SER A 73 -1.30 12.54 -11.81
C SER A 73 -1.58 13.61 -12.85
N LEU A 74 -0.69 13.77 -13.83
CA LEU A 74 -0.88 14.71 -14.95
C LEU A 74 -2.09 14.32 -15.81
N LEU A 75 -2.20 13.02 -16.16
CA LEU A 75 -3.37 12.51 -16.88
C LEU A 75 -4.65 12.75 -16.07
N GLY A 76 -4.67 12.40 -14.79
CA GLY A 76 -5.83 12.60 -13.91
C GLY A 76 -6.24 14.06 -13.83
N THR A 77 -5.28 14.97 -13.67
CA THR A 77 -5.54 16.41 -13.64
C THR A 77 -6.11 16.91 -14.97
N ALA A 78 -5.57 16.46 -16.10
CA ALA A 78 -6.08 16.83 -17.43
C ALA A 78 -7.53 16.33 -17.63
N LEU A 79 -7.82 15.09 -17.22
CA LEU A 79 -9.17 14.53 -17.33
C LEU A 79 -10.14 15.19 -16.36
N LEU A 80 -9.71 15.52 -15.14
CA LEU A 80 -10.52 16.25 -14.17
C LEU A 80 -10.91 17.64 -14.72
N LEU A 81 -9.96 18.35 -15.33
CA LEU A 81 -10.24 19.65 -15.95
C LEU A 81 -11.16 19.49 -17.17
N TRP A 82 -10.99 18.46 -17.96
CA TRP A 82 -11.85 18.17 -19.11
C TRP A 82 -13.29 17.88 -18.67
N ASP A 83 -13.48 16.97 -17.70
CA ASP A 83 -14.82 16.67 -17.18
C ASP A 83 -15.46 17.87 -16.50
N GLY A 84 -14.68 18.64 -15.75
CA GLY A 84 -15.14 19.90 -15.16
C GLY A 84 -15.61 20.92 -16.20
N TRP A 85 -14.89 21.04 -17.32
CA TRP A 85 -15.30 21.89 -18.42
C TRP A 85 -16.60 21.41 -19.08
N LEU A 86 -16.73 20.10 -19.35
CA LEU A 86 -17.95 19.52 -19.91
C LEU A 86 -19.13 19.71 -18.97
N ALA A 87 -18.96 19.46 -17.68
CA ALA A 87 -19.97 19.64 -16.67
C ALA A 87 -20.40 21.09 -16.53
N TRP A 88 -19.44 22.02 -16.55
CA TRP A 88 -19.69 23.45 -16.49
C TRP A 88 -20.52 23.93 -17.69
N THR A 89 -20.17 23.48 -18.90
CA THR A 89 -20.92 23.85 -20.12
C THR A 89 -22.31 23.23 -20.17
N ALA A 90 -22.52 22.07 -19.57
CA ALA A 90 -23.83 21.45 -19.43
C ALA A 90 -24.70 22.15 -18.39
N GLY A 91 -24.09 22.72 -17.35
CA GLY A 91 -24.75 23.47 -16.27
C GLY A 91 -25.68 22.65 -15.38
N GLY A 92 -26.40 23.31 -14.48
CA GLY A 92 -27.41 22.71 -13.63
C GLY A 92 -26.87 21.54 -12.78
N THR A 93 -27.65 20.46 -12.72
CA THR A 93 -27.33 19.25 -11.96
C THR A 93 -26.08 18.51 -12.49
N ALA A 94 -25.75 18.66 -13.77
CA ALA A 94 -24.53 18.11 -14.35
C ALA A 94 -23.28 18.70 -13.69
N TRP A 95 -23.29 19.99 -13.42
CA TRP A 95 -22.17 20.64 -12.71
C TRP A 95 -22.18 20.32 -11.22
N THR A 96 -23.30 20.47 -10.52
CA THR A 96 -23.35 20.34 -9.06
C THR A 96 -23.32 18.88 -8.60
N ASP A 97 -24.24 18.05 -9.10
CA ASP A 97 -24.49 16.73 -8.54
C ASP A 97 -23.61 15.66 -9.18
N ALA A 98 -23.38 15.78 -10.50
CA ALA A 98 -22.63 14.75 -11.20
C ALA A 98 -21.11 15.00 -11.25
N PHE A 99 -20.63 16.25 -11.03
CA PHE A 99 -19.21 16.57 -11.03
C PHE A 99 -18.72 17.18 -9.72
N LEU A 100 -19.29 18.31 -9.27
CA LEU A 100 -18.72 19.08 -8.15
C LEU A 100 -18.77 18.31 -6.83
N ILE A 101 -19.92 17.72 -6.49
CA ILE A 101 -20.09 16.95 -5.24
C ILE A 101 -19.18 15.72 -5.22
N PRO A 102 -19.18 14.83 -6.23
CA PRO A 102 -18.24 13.69 -6.25
C PRO A 102 -16.78 14.10 -6.19
N THR A 103 -16.40 15.17 -6.91
CA THR A 103 -15.03 15.67 -6.90
C THR A 103 -14.65 16.25 -5.54
N ALA A 104 -15.55 17.03 -4.91
CA ALA A 104 -15.32 17.56 -3.58
C ALA A 104 -15.16 16.44 -2.53
N ILE A 105 -15.94 15.37 -2.63
CA ILE A 105 -15.81 14.19 -1.77
C ILE A 105 -14.52 13.45 -2.06
N SER A 106 -14.20 13.22 -3.33
CA SER A 106 -12.95 12.56 -3.73
C SER A 106 -11.73 13.28 -3.18
N LEU A 107 -11.63 14.59 -3.42
CA LEU A 107 -10.47 15.36 -2.98
C LEU A 107 -10.53 15.77 -1.51
N GLY A 108 -11.73 16.04 -0.97
CA GLY A 108 -11.92 16.48 0.41
C GLY A 108 -12.03 15.36 1.45
N LEU A 109 -12.24 14.11 1.04
CA LEU A 109 -12.31 12.96 1.94
C LEU A 109 -11.21 11.94 1.67
N VAL A 110 -11.07 11.45 0.42
CA VAL A 110 -10.10 10.39 0.10
C VAL A 110 -8.67 10.89 0.25
N VAL A 111 -8.36 12.11 -0.21
CA VAL A 111 -7.02 12.69 -0.08
C VAL A 111 -6.61 12.88 1.39
N PRO A 112 -7.43 13.51 2.27
CA PRO A 112 -7.11 13.60 3.69
C PRO A 112 -6.99 12.24 4.38
N ILE A 113 -7.84 11.25 4.03
CA ILE A 113 -7.73 9.90 4.57
C ILE A 113 -6.38 9.27 4.17
N ALA A 114 -6.00 9.33 2.89
CA ALA A 114 -4.74 8.78 2.41
C ALA A 114 -3.53 9.44 3.11
N TYR A 115 -3.55 10.76 3.26
CA TYR A 115 -2.53 11.52 3.96
C TYR A 115 -2.45 11.17 5.45
N LEU A 116 -3.60 11.08 6.13
CA LEU A 116 -3.69 10.77 7.55
C LEU A 116 -3.14 9.37 7.85
N PHE A 117 -3.54 8.36 7.07
CA PHE A 117 -3.04 7.01 7.22
C PHE A 117 -1.54 6.89 6.93
N TRP A 118 -1.02 7.66 5.96
CA TRP A 118 0.42 7.76 5.73
C TRP A 118 1.13 8.40 6.95
N TRP A 119 0.59 9.48 7.49
CA TRP A 119 1.19 10.16 8.64
C TRP A 119 1.24 9.28 9.89
N PHE A 120 0.19 8.49 10.13
CA PHE A 120 0.19 7.52 11.24
C PHE A 120 0.98 6.24 10.94
N GLY A 121 1.61 6.11 9.78
CA GLY A 121 2.35 4.91 9.37
C GLY A 121 1.48 3.71 9.01
N GLY A 122 0.18 3.91 8.79
CA GLY A 122 -0.74 2.86 8.34
C GLY A 122 -0.61 2.54 6.85
N PHE A 123 -0.21 3.52 6.03
CA PHE A 123 0.09 3.35 4.61
C PHE A 123 1.56 3.62 4.33
N GLY A 124 2.15 2.85 3.41
CA GLY A 124 3.42 3.18 2.79
C GLY A 124 3.32 4.45 1.92
N GLY A 125 4.44 5.11 1.67
CA GLY A 125 4.44 6.31 0.81
C GLY A 125 3.94 6.04 -0.61
N ALA A 126 4.14 4.82 -1.14
CA ALA A 126 3.63 4.41 -2.45
C ALA A 126 2.10 4.25 -2.43
N ASP A 127 1.54 3.66 -1.35
CA ASP A 127 0.10 3.44 -1.19
C ASP A 127 -0.67 4.76 -1.10
N ALA A 128 -0.14 5.71 -0.31
CA ALA A 128 -0.72 7.04 -0.20
C ALA A 128 -0.73 7.76 -1.57
N LYS A 129 0.40 7.75 -2.30
CA LYS A 129 0.49 8.34 -3.65
C LYS A 129 -0.48 7.69 -4.63
N ALA A 130 -0.65 6.36 -4.56
CA ALA A 130 -1.62 5.63 -5.36
C ALA A 130 -3.06 6.12 -5.13
N LEU A 131 -3.46 6.26 -3.86
CA LEU A 131 -4.78 6.77 -3.50
C LEU A 131 -4.98 8.23 -3.91
N LEU A 132 -3.95 9.08 -3.77
CA LEU A 132 -3.99 10.47 -4.25
C LEU A 132 -4.22 10.53 -5.77
N VAL A 133 -3.51 9.71 -6.53
CA VAL A 133 -3.67 9.60 -7.99
C VAL A 133 -5.08 9.13 -8.34
N LEU A 134 -5.59 8.10 -7.66
CA LEU A 134 -6.94 7.60 -7.89
C LEU A 134 -8.02 8.63 -7.53
N ALA A 135 -7.82 9.43 -6.49
CA ALA A 135 -8.73 10.50 -6.12
C ALA A 135 -8.86 11.58 -7.20
N VAL A 136 -7.76 11.88 -7.90
CA VAL A 136 -7.77 12.86 -9.00
C VAL A 136 -8.26 12.23 -10.30
N LEU A 137 -7.90 10.97 -10.57
CA LEU A 137 -8.21 10.28 -11.83
C LEU A 137 -9.65 9.78 -11.88
N PHE A 138 -10.21 9.37 -10.75
CA PHE A 138 -11.54 8.76 -10.63
C PHE A 138 -12.44 9.46 -9.59
N PRO A 139 -12.68 10.77 -9.70
CA PRO A 139 -13.58 11.44 -8.77
C PRO A 139 -15.05 11.04 -8.99
N THR A 140 -15.44 10.85 -10.27
CA THR A 140 -16.78 10.50 -10.72
C THR A 140 -16.84 9.05 -11.21
N PHE A 141 -18.04 8.48 -11.26
CA PHE A 141 -18.26 7.14 -11.79
C PHE A 141 -18.01 7.11 -13.30
N PRO A 142 -17.06 6.29 -13.79
CA PRO A 142 -16.90 6.05 -15.23
C PRO A 142 -18.03 5.14 -15.74
N GLU A 143 -18.31 5.18 -17.03
CA GLU A 143 -19.30 4.33 -17.65
C GLU A 143 -18.76 3.65 -18.90
N TYR A 144 -18.78 2.31 -18.89
CA TYR A 144 -18.31 1.48 -20.01
C TYR A 144 -19.43 0.55 -20.46
N THR A 145 -19.94 0.73 -21.68
CA THR A 145 -20.97 -0.15 -22.24
C THR A 145 -20.32 -1.15 -23.19
N ILE A 146 -20.48 -2.45 -22.90
CA ILE A 146 -19.95 -3.57 -23.69
C ILE A 146 -21.12 -4.46 -24.08
N GLY A 147 -21.56 -4.37 -25.33
CA GLY A 147 -22.77 -5.04 -25.79
C GLY A 147 -24.02 -4.59 -25.03
N SER A 148 -24.64 -5.48 -24.27
CA SER A 148 -25.80 -5.18 -23.41
C SER A 148 -25.44 -4.85 -21.98
N TRP A 149 -24.17 -4.90 -21.60
CA TRP A 149 -23.70 -4.66 -20.23
C TRP A 149 -23.16 -3.25 -20.10
N THR A 150 -23.54 -2.57 -19.02
CA THR A 150 -22.93 -1.29 -18.62
C THR A 150 -22.18 -1.51 -17.31
N LEU A 151 -20.90 -1.14 -17.30
CA LEU A 151 -20.00 -1.24 -16.14
C LEU A 151 -19.75 0.16 -15.56
N PRO A 152 -19.63 0.27 -14.25
CA PRO A 152 -19.86 -0.78 -13.25
C PRO A 152 -21.32 -1.24 -13.20
N LEU A 153 -21.54 -2.52 -12.82
CA LEU A 153 -22.88 -3.10 -12.75
C LEU A 153 -23.75 -2.41 -11.71
N GLU A 154 -23.15 -2.04 -10.57
CA GLU A 154 -23.78 -1.30 -9.49
C GLU A 154 -23.21 0.10 -9.42
N SER A 155 -24.00 1.09 -9.71
CA SER A 155 -23.60 2.52 -9.71
C SER A 155 -24.14 3.29 -8.50
N THR A 156 -24.99 2.68 -7.67
CA THR A 156 -25.42 3.25 -6.40
C THR A 156 -24.29 3.25 -5.40
N THR A 157 -24.02 4.38 -4.77
CA THR A 157 -23.01 4.50 -3.71
C THR A 157 -23.53 5.36 -2.59
N THR A 158 -23.07 5.09 -1.37
CA THR A 158 -23.43 5.89 -0.20
C THR A 158 -22.91 7.33 -0.28
N VAL A 159 -21.79 7.53 -0.97
CA VAL A 159 -21.01 8.78 -0.90
C VAL A 159 -20.87 9.46 -2.27
N GLY A 160 -21.16 8.77 -3.36
CA GLY A 160 -21.21 9.34 -4.72
C GLY A 160 -19.86 9.58 -5.39
N ALA A 161 -18.70 9.25 -4.76
CA ALA A 161 -17.37 9.39 -5.33
C ALA A 161 -16.77 8.03 -5.67
N PHE A 162 -16.33 7.83 -6.93
CA PHE A 162 -15.81 6.54 -7.36
C PHE A 162 -14.48 6.17 -6.70
N SER A 163 -13.61 7.13 -6.45
CA SER A 163 -12.36 6.93 -5.69
C SER A 163 -12.61 6.41 -4.27
N PHE A 164 -13.71 6.83 -3.64
CA PHE A 164 -14.11 6.32 -2.33
C PHE A 164 -14.57 4.85 -2.43
N THR A 165 -15.30 4.49 -3.48
CA THR A 165 -15.63 3.09 -3.78
C THR A 165 -14.40 2.23 -3.99
N ILE A 166 -13.38 2.73 -4.71
CA ILE A 166 -12.09 2.02 -4.85
C ILE A 166 -11.45 1.81 -3.48
N LEU A 167 -11.41 2.86 -2.64
CA LEU A 167 -10.81 2.78 -1.30
C LEU A 167 -11.56 1.78 -0.41
N THR A 168 -12.88 1.81 -0.36
CA THR A 168 -13.68 0.87 0.45
C THR A 168 -13.51 -0.57 -0.02
N ASN A 169 -13.54 -0.83 -1.32
CA ASN A 169 -13.25 -2.15 -1.88
C ASN A 169 -11.82 -2.60 -1.56
N ALA A 170 -10.82 -1.70 -1.65
CA ALA A 170 -9.43 -2.01 -1.29
C ALA A 170 -9.29 -2.38 0.19
N VAL A 171 -9.97 -1.68 1.08
CA VAL A 171 -9.97 -2.01 2.52
C VAL A 171 -10.60 -3.38 2.76
N LEU A 172 -11.75 -3.68 2.12
CA LEU A 172 -12.39 -4.99 2.24
C LEU A 172 -11.48 -6.13 1.76
N VAL A 173 -10.83 -5.95 0.61
CA VAL A 173 -9.83 -6.91 0.10
C VAL A 173 -8.63 -7.00 1.04
N GLY A 174 -8.16 -5.88 1.58
CA GLY A 174 -7.03 -5.81 2.51
C GLY A 174 -7.27 -6.57 3.81
N VAL A 175 -8.51 -6.63 4.30
CA VAL A 175 -8.89 -7.40 5.52
C VAL A 175 -8.75 -8.92 5.31
N VAL A 176 -8.76 -9.41 4.07
CA VAL A 176 -8.65 -10.86 3.79
C VAL A 176 -7.30 -11.40 4.29
N LEU A 177 -6.20 -10.66 4.13
CA LEU A 177 -4.88 -11.13 4.56
C LEU A 177 -4.79 -11.35 6.09
N PRO A 178 -5.14 -10.39 6.95
CA PRO A 178 -5.20 -10.61 8.40
C PRO A 178 -6.08 -11.79 8.81
N LEU A 179 -7.23 -11.98 8.14
CA LEU A 179 -8.11 -13.11 8.42
C LEU A 179 -7.47 -14.44 8.05
N VAL A 180 -6.82 -14.53 6.88
CA VAL A 180 -6.09 -15.73 6.46
C VAL A 180 -4.95 -16.05 7.43
N LEU A 181 -4.19 -15.03 7.86
CA LEU A 181 -3.13 -15.19 8.85
C LEU A 181 -3.68 -15.70 10.18
N ALA A 182 -4.77 -15.11 10.67
CA ALA A 182 -5.44 -15.52 11.90
C ALA A 182 -5.86 -17.00 11.85
N VAL A 183 -6.56 -17.40 10.79
CA VAL A 183 -7.03 -18.78 10.60
C VAL A 183 -5.86 -19.75 10.48
N ARG A 184 -4.85 -19.42 9.67
CA ARG A 184 -3.65 -20.25 9.48
C ARG A 184 -2.88 -20.47 10.80
N ASN A 185 -2.64 -19.39 11.54
CA ASN A 185 -1.91 -19.45 12.80
C ASN A 185 -2.72 -20.19 13.86
N ALA A 186 -4.04 -19.94 13.97
CA ALA A 186 -4.92 -20.66 14.89
C ALA A 186 -4.98 -22.16 14.56
N ALA A 187 -5.12 -22.53 13.29
CA ALA A 187 -5.11 -23.93 12.85
C ALA A 187 -3.77 -24.64 13.15
N ALA A 188 -2.66 -23.89 13.17
CA ALA A 188 -1.35 -24.40 13.55
C ALA A 188 -1.10 -24.37 15.09
N GLY A 189 -2.11 -24.00 15.90
CA GLY A 189 -1.98 -23.87 17.36
C GLY A 189 -1.12 -22.69 17.83
N ARG A 190 -0.84 -21.73 16.94
CA ARG A 190 0.02 -20.58 17.21
C ARG A 190 -0.81 -19.35 17.60
N ILE A 191 -1.32 -19.37 18.83
CA ILE A 191 -2.20 -18.31 19.33
C ILE A 191 -1.36 -17.25 20.05
N ALA A 192 -1.26 -16.07 19.43
CA ALA A 192 -0.56 -14.90 19.97
C ALA A 192 -1.30 -13.62 19.54
N PRO A 193 -1.14 -12.49 20.27
CA PRO A 193 -1.75 -11.21 19.88
C PRO A 193 -1.38 -10.75 18.46
N VAL A 194 -0.18 -11.12 17.98
CA VAL A 194 0.35 -10.75 16.66
C VAL A 194 -0.01 -11.73 15.54
N MET A 195 -0.79 -12.79 15.83
CA MET A 195 -1.14 -13.82 14.84
C MET A 195 -1.96 -13.31 13.64
N ILE A 196 -2.59 -12.14 13.78
CA ILE A 196 -3.36 -11.48 12.69
C ILE A 196 -2.49 -10.62 11.78
N VAL A 197 -1.29 -10.24 12.23
CA VAL A 197 -0.39 -9.34 11.50
C VAL A 197 0.94 -9.99 11.10
N GLY A 198 1.23 -11.20 11.61
CA GLY A 198 2.50 -11.87 11.37
C GLY A 198 2.43 -13.38 11.43
N TRP A 199 3.53 -14.02 11.09
CA TRP A 199 3.76 -15.45 11.24
C TRP A 199 5.14 -15.73 11.81
N PRO A 200 5.34 -16.88 12.47
CA PRO A 200 6.65 -17.28 12.97
C PRO A 200 7.55 -17.73 11.80
N VAL A 201 8.78 -17.25 11.81
CA VAL A 201 9.84 -17.56 10.85
C VAL A 201 11.05 -18.09 11.60
N ALA A 202 11.66 -19.16 11.12
CA ALA A 202 12.92 -19.65 11.66
C ALA A 202 14.05 -18.64 11.40
N TRP A 203 14.97 -18.49 12.34
CA TRP A 203 16.01 -17.48 12.31
C TRP A 203 16.86 -17.52 11.04
N ASP A 204 17.14 -18.71 10.49
CA ASP A 204 17.93 -18.95 9.28
C ASP A 204 17.27 -18.37 8.01
N ARG A 205 15.94 -18.21 8.02
CA ARG A 205 15.17 -17.62 6.93
C ARG A 205 14.93 -16.13 7.08
N VAL A 206 15.24 -15.54 8.24
CA VAL A 206 15.03 -14.10 8.49
C VAL A 206 15.74 -13.23 7.45
N PRO A 207 17.01 -13.50 7.04
CA PRO A 207 17.69 -12.68 6.05
C PRO A 207 17.04 -12.72 4.64
N GLU A 208 16.27 -13.76 4.33
CA GLU A 208 15.56 -13.92 3.05
C GLU A 208 14.10 -13.46 3.12
N THR A 209 13.65 -13.01 4.28
CA THR A 209 12.26 -12.61 4.52
C THR A 209 12.11 -11.09 4.50
N HIS A 210 11.06 -10.59 3.85
CA HIS A 210 10.68 -9.18 3.93
C HIS A 210 9.80 -8.91 5.14
N GLY A 211 9.89 -7.71 5.69
CA GLY A 211 9.00 -7.24 6.73
C GLY A 211 9.71 -6.72 7.96
N ARG A 212 9.01 -6.77 9.09
CA ARG A 212 9.50 -6.29 10.39
C ARG A 212 9.43 -7.37 11.44
N LEU A 213 10.44 -7.42 12.29
CA LEU A 213 10.44 -8.22 13.51
C LEU A 213 9.38 -7.66 14.48
N LEU A 214 8.52 -8.53 15.01
CA LEU A 214 7.47 -8.16 15.96
C LEU A 214 7.86 -8.45 17.42
N GLU A 215 9.09 -8.83 17.65
CA GLU A 215 9.61 -9.19 18.97
C GLU A 215 10.73 -8.25 19.39
N THR A 216 10.73 -7.94 20.68
CA THR A 216 11.78 -7.22 21.40
C THR A 216 12.13 -8.00 22.67
N PRO A 217 13.24 -7.73 23.36
CA PRO A 217 13.53 -8.35 24.64
C PRO A 217 12.45 -8.12 25.71
N ALA A 218 11.68 -7.03 25.59
CA ALA A 218 10.57 -6.71 26.47
C ALA A 218 9.26 -7.43 26.11
N GLY A 219 9.18 -8.09 24.94
CA GLY A 219 8.00 -8.77 24.45
C GLY A 219 7.63 -8.40 23.02
N LEU A 220 6.33 -8.48 22.68
CA LEU A 220 5.83 -8.19 21.34
C LEU A 220 5.70 -6.69 21.09
N SER A 221 6.16 -6.22 19.93
CA SER A 221 6.12 -4.83 19.47
C SER A 221 5.67 -4.74 18.02
N GLN A 222 4.92 -3.70 17.66
CA GLN A 222 4.56 -3.40 16.27
C GLN A 222 5.62 -2.55 15.54
N GLY A 223 6.52 -1.92 16.29
CA GLY A 223 7.57 -1.02 15.81
C GLY A 223 8.98 -1.64 15.83
N GLY A 224 9.10 -2.95 15.67
CA GLY A 224 10.39 -3.65 15.74
C GLY A 224 11.29 -3.44 14.51
N LEU A 225 12.44 -4.12 14.54
CA LEU A 225 13.50 -4.03 13.53
C LEU A 225 12.99 -4.35 12.13
N ASP A 226 13.24 -3.44 11.21
CA ASP A 226 13.02 -3.67 9.78
C ASP A 226 14.09 -4.64 9.23
N LEU A 227 13.67 -5.66 8.47
CA LEU A 227 14.59 -6.69 7.98
C LEU A 227 15.48 -6.20 6.84
N ASP A 228 15.09 -5.13 6.13
CA ASP A 228 15.97 -4.48 5.16
C ASP A 228 17.12 -3.77 5.91
N ALA A 229 16.82 -3.09 7.02
CA ALA A 229 17.83 -2.49 7.88
C ALA A 229 18.76 -3.54 8.53
N LEU A 230 18.21 -4.70 8.93
CA LEU A 230 19.02 -5.81 9.40
C LEU A 230 20.03 -6.27 8.36
N ARG A 231 19.60 -6.45 7.10
CA ARG A 231 20.50 -6.86 5.99
C ARG A 231 21.57 -5.81 5.70
N MET A 232 21.19 -4.52 5.74
CA MET A 232 22.13 -3.40 5.64
C MET A 232 23.19 -3.48 6.73
N TYR A 233 22.78 -3.66 7.99
CA TYR A 233 23.67 -3.78 9.14
C TYR A 233 24.62 -4.98 9.03
N LEU A 234 24.09 -6.17 8.73
CA LEU A 234 24.90 -7.39 8.58
C LEU A 234 25.95 -7.22 7.48
N ARG A 235 25.58 -6.63 6.35
CA ARG A 235 26.51 -6.34 5.27
C ARG A 235 27.54 -5.29 5.67
N TRP A 236 27.12 -4.18 6.25
CA TRP A 236 28.01 -3.12 6.74
C TRP A 236 29.06 -3.67 7.70
N ARG A 237 28.67 -4.57 8.57
CA ARG A 237 29.57 -5.19 9.53
C ARG A 237 30.39 -6.35 8.95
N GLY A 238 30.05 -6.84 7.76
CA GLY A 238 30.73 -7.97 7.12
C GLY A 238 30.43 -9.30 7.81
N LEU A 239 29.22 -9.49 8.34
CA LEU A 239 28.78 -10.66 9.10
C LEU A 239 27.56 -11.31 8.47
N SER A 240 27.44 -12.63 8.66
CA SER A 240 26.18 -13.34 8.52
C SER A 240 25.42 -13.38 9.85
N LEU A 241 24.09 -13.57 9.79
CA LEU A 241 23.29 -13.76 11.01
C LEU A 241 23.74 -15.03 11.78
N ALA A 242 24.19 -16.06 11.09
CA ALA A 242 24.71 -17.28 11.70
C ALA A 242 25.96 -17.01 12.53
N GLU A 243 26.94 -16.27 11.99
CA GLU A 243 28.15 -15.88 12.71
C GLU A 243 27.87 -15.01 13.93
N LEU A 244 26.89 -14.09 13.81
CA LEU A 244 26.44 -13.25 14.91
C LEU A 244 25.88 -14.13 16.05
N ARG A 245 25.06 -15.13 15.73
CA ARG A 245 24.47 -16.06 16.70
C ARG A 245 25.51 -16.99 17.36
N GLU A 246 26.56 -17.38 16.64
CA GLU A 246 27.61 -18.20 17.22
C GLU A 246 28.41 -17.48 18.33
N ARG A 247 28.57 -16.17 18.22
CA ARG A 247 29.39 -15.38 19.14
C ARG A 247 28.73 -14.03 19.50
N PRO A 248 27.52 -14.05 20.06
CA PRO A 248 26.75 -12.81 20.31
C PRO A 248 27.50 -11.86 21.25
N ASP A 249 28.14 -12.35 22.31
CA ASP A 249 28.87 -11.51 23.28
C ASP A 249 30.05 -10.77 22.65
N ARG A 250 30.71 -11.40 21.68
CA ARG A 250 31.77 -10.73 20.92
C ARG A 250 31.23 -9.58 20.10
N TYR A 251 30.15 -9.82 19.35
CA TYR A 251 29.63 -8.84 18.40
C TYR A 251 28.75 -7.76 19.06
N ARG A 252 28.31 -7.98 20.30
CA ARG A 252 27.69 -6.96 21.13
C ARG A 252 28.67 -5.87 21.55
N ASP A 253 29.97 -6.19 21.67
CA ASP A 253 31.02 -5.24 22.02
C ASP A 253 31.32 -4.31 20.81
N PRO A 254 31.13 -2.98 20.94
CA PRO A 254 31.43 -2.02 19.89
C PRO A 254 32.92 -1.96 19.52
N ALA A 255 33.81 -2.40 20.39
CA ALA A 255 35.24 -2.48 20.09
C ALA A 255 35.58 -3.52 18.96
N THR A 256 34.61 -4.37 18.60
CA THR A 256 34.77 -5.34 17.50
C THR A 256 34.29 -4.83 16.15
N LEU A 257 33.92 -3.56 16.05
CA LEU A 257 33.57 -2.93 14.79
C LEU A 257 34.78 -2.96 13.83
N PRO A 258 34.57 -3.22 12.52
CA PRO A 258 35.64 -3.14 11.55
C PRO A 258 36.14 -1.70 11.41
N ALA A 259 37.44 -1.53 11.23
CA ALA A 259 38.04 -0.21 11.01
C ALA A 259 37.54 0.46 9.72
N GLU A 260 37.19 -0.34 8.71
CA GLU A 260 36.59 0.08 7.45
C GLU A 260 35.35 -0.80 7.23
N PRO A 261 34.14 -0.30 7.55
CA PRO A 261 32.89 -1.00 7.30
C PRO A 261 32.65 -1.18 5.79
N ASN A 262 31.92 -2.24 5.42
CA ASN A 262 31.51 -2.41 4.03
C ASN A 262 30.42 -1.37 3.69
N PRO A 263 30.37 -0.88 2.44
CA PRO A 263 29.27 -0.03 2.00
C PRO A 263 27.93 -0.73 2.23
N PRO A 264 26.99 -0.14 2.96
CA PRO A 264 25.67 -0.68 3.11
C PRO A 264 24.98 -0.63 1.74
N THR A 265 24.21 -1.69 1.42
CA THR A 265 23.28 -1.65 0.28
C THR A 265 21.95 -1.07 0.74
N ASP A 266 20.99 -1.09 -0.14
CA ASP A 266 19.61 -0.75 0.20
C ASP A 266 18.88 -1.85 1.02
N GLY A 267 19.55 -2.95 1.37
CA GLY A 267 18.99 -4.07 2.15
C GLY A 267 17.95 -4.92 1.41
N ALA A 268 17.73 -4.70 0.11
CA ALA A 268 16.77 -5.49 -0.65
C ALA A 268 17.18 -6.98 -0.71
N VAL A 269 16.19 -7.87 -0.63
CA VAL A 269 16.37 -9.28 -0.95
C VAL A 269 16.53 -9.39 -2.46
N THR A 270 17.73 -9.72 -2.94
CA THR A 270 17.97 -10.01 -4.35
C THR A 270 17.94 -11.53 -4.56
N ALA A 271 17.25 -11.97 -5.62
CA ALA A 271 17.17 -13.39 -6.00
C ALA A 271 18.55 -13.96 -6.42
N ASP A 272 19.49 -13.11 -6.77
CA ASP A 272 20.88 -13.45 -7.05
C ASP A 272 21.72 -13.05 -5.83
N GLY A 273 22.44 -14.02 -5.28
CA GLY A 273 23.30 -13.87 -4.10
C GLY A 273 24.24 -12.65 -4.13
N PRO A 274 25.25 -12.50 -3.26
CA PRO A 274 25.89 -11.24 -2.92
C PRO A 274 26.34 -10.47 -4.17
N VAL A 275 25.63 -9.39 -4.51
CA VAL A 275 25.96 -8.53 -5.65
C VAL A 275 27.31 -7.88 -5.39
N ARG A 276 28.28 -8.26 -6.18
CA ARG A 276 29.55 -7.54 -6.37
C ARG A 276 29.21 -6.15 -6.91
N GLY A 277 29.64 -5.11 -6.19
CA GLY A 277 29.28 -3.73 -6.48
C GLY A 277 29.49 -3.35 -7.94
N ASP A 278 28.43 -2.90 -8.55
CA ASP A 278 28.46 -2.05 -9.72
C ASP A 278 27.73 -0.75 -9.35
N GLY A 279 28.44 0.38 -9.56
CA GLY A 279 28.03 1.70 -9.09
C GLY A 279 26.81 2.23 -9.83
N GLY A 280 25.65 1.94 -9.34
CA GLY A 280 24.40 2.59 -9.70
C GLY A 280 24.12 3.76 -8.76
N THR A 281 24.14 4.98 -9.28
CA THR A 281 23.79 6.22 -8.60
C THR A 281 22.37 6.10 -8.04
N LEU A 282 22.28 6.02 -6.71
CA LEU A 282 21.00 6.10 -6.01
C LEU A 282 20.52 7.55 -6.05
N GLU A 283 19.52 7.82 -6.86
CA GLU A 283 18.73 9.05 -6.72
C GLU A 283 17.94 8.93 -5.39
N SER A 284 18.51 9.57 -4.39
CA SER A 284 17.88 9.76 -3.08
C SER A 284 16.70 10.70 -3.22
N THR A 285 15.49 10.16 -3.24
CA THR A 285 14.31 10.96 -2.89
C THR A 285 14.17 10.95 -1.37
N ALA A 286 15.05 11.71 -0.70
CA ALA A 286 14.84 12.14 0.65
C ALA A 286 13.85 13.31 0.61
N GLU A 287 12.57 13.05 0.77
CA GLU A 287 11.59 14.00 1.28
C GLU A 287 11.27 13.60 2.71
N ASP A 288 12.09 14.08 3.59
CA ASP A 288 11.89 14.97 4.70
C ASP A 288 10.57 14.76 5.48
N ALA A 289 10.66 13.97 6.53
CA ALA A 289 9.86 14.18 7.72
C ALA A 289 10.82 14.66 8.82
N GLY A 290 11.09 15.96 8.77
CA GLY A 290 11.87 16.66 9.80
C GLY A 290 11.25 16.50 11.17
N LEU A 291 11.85 15.65 11.98
CA LEU A 291 11.79 15.68 13.42
C LEU A 291 13.24 15.69 13.90
N GLU A 292 13.78 16.89 14.01
CA GLU A 292 14.96 17.12 14.81
C GLU A 292 14.67 16.68 16.25
N ARG A 293 15.04 15.46 16.56
CA ARG A 293 15.23 15.04 17.94
C ARG A 293 16.73 15.04 18.19
N GLY A 294 17.17 15.95 19.05
CA GLY A 294 18.54 16.09 19.46
C GLY A 294 19.15 14.73 19.82
N SER A 295 20.17 14.37 19.08
CA SER A 295 21.02 13.22 19.36
C SER A 295 21.84 13.59 20.62
N GLU A 296 21.44 13.05 21.75
CA GLU A 296 22.32 12.96 22.91
C GLU A 296 23.39 11.94 22.53
N MET A 297 24.62 12.41 22.29
CA MET A 297 25.76 11.54 21.92
C MET A 297 26.02 10.59 23.09
N ALA A 298 25.56 9.34 22.94
CA ALA A 298 25.92 8.24 23.81
C ALA A 298 27.44 8.03 23.74
N SER A 299 28.07 7.82 24.90
CA SER A 299 29.51 7.51 24.97
C SER A 299 29.81 6.25 24.15
N PRO A 300 30.94 6.16 23.42
CA PRO A 300 31.30 5.01 22.59
C PRO A 300 31.27 3.65 23.31
N SER A 301 31.36 3.64 24.62
CA SER A 301 31.30 2.45 25.48
C SER A 301 29.87 1.89 25.66
N ASP A 302 28.84 2.63 25.27
CA ASP A 302 27.43 2.31 25.56
C ASP A 302 26.67 1.88 24.28
N ASP A 303 27.32 1.87 23.10
CA ASP A 303 26.71 1.51 21.82
C ASP A 303 26.76 0.02 21.57
N SER A 304 25.98 -0.75 22.34
CA SER A 304 25.86 -2.20 22.11
C SER A 304 25.56 -2.52 20.64
N TRP A 305 26.23 -3.49 20.08
CA TRP A 305 26.17 -3.93 18.67
C TRP A 305 26.72 -2.89 17.67
N GLY A 306 27.16 -1.71 18.07
CA GLY A 306 27.51 -0.61 17.17
C GLY A 306 26.32 -0.07 16.39
N ALA A 307 25.16 -0.08 17.01
CA ALA A 307 23.91 0.29 16.34
C ALA A 307 23.83 1.77 15.98
N ALA A 308 24.32 2.64 16.88
CA ALA A 308 24.37 4.07 16.59
C ALA A 308 25.43 4.38 15.53
N ALA A 309 26.63 3.76 15.65
CA ALA A 309 27.70 3.92 14.67
C ALA A 309 27.25 3.50 13.25
N PHE A 310 26.49 2.42 13.13
CA PHE A 310 25.93 2.01 11.85
C PHE A 310 24.98 3.05 11.26
N LEU A 311 24.03 3.57 12.07
CA LEU A 311 23.06 4.54 11.60
C LEU A 311 23.66 5.92 11.30
N ASP A 312 24.76 6.27 11.94
CA ASP A 312 25.52 7.50 11.67
C ASP A 312 26.38 7.40 10.40
N ASP A 313 26.79 6.17 10.03
CA ASP A 313 27.66 5.91 8.84
C ASP A 313 26.86 5.73 7.55
N ILE A 314 25.55 5.53 7.62
CA ILE A 314 24.73 5.34 6.41
C ILE A 314 24.21 6.67 5.89
N ASP A 315 24.47 6.95 4.58
CA ASP A 315 23.84 8.03 3.85
C ASP A 315 22.39 7.65 3.52
N GLY A 316 21.44 7.93 4.40
CA GLY A 316 20.04 7.69 4.09
C GLY A 316 19.22 7.09 5.23
N SER A 317 18.02 6.64 4.91
CA SER A 317 17.09 6.09 5.87
C SER A 317 17.26 4.57 6.04
N ALA A 318 17.39 4.11 7.28
CA ALA A 318 17.30 2.70 7.65
C ALA A 318 15.85 2.24 7.86
N TYR A 319 14.94 2.66 7.00
CA TYR A 319 13.50 2.29 7.03
C TYR A 319 12.80 2.60 8.37
N GLY A 320 13.21 3.72 9.02
CA GLY A 320 12.70 4.12 10.33
C GLY A 320 13.24 3.33 11.50
N THR A 321 14.31 2.53 11.29
CA THR A 321 15.01 1.84 12.37
C THR A 321 15.83 2.83 13.18
N THR A 322 15.67 2.78 14.50
CA THR A 322 16.48 3.56 15.46
C THR A 322 17.59 2.68 16.05
N PRO A 323 18.63 3.25 16.68
CA PRO A 323 19.63 2.45 17.38
C PRO A 323 19.05 1.48 18.41
N GLU A 324 17.99 1.85 19.10
CA GLU A 324 17.30 1.01 20.07
C GLU A 324 16.59 -0.16 19.38
N THR A 325 15.81 0.10 18.34
CA THR A 325 15.12 -0.97 17.61
C THR A 325 16.08 -1.95 16.95
N LEU A 326 17.26 -1.47 16.50
CA LEU A 326 18.31 -2.35 15.96
C LEU A 326 18.91 -3.22 17.06
N ARG A 327 19.27 -2.63 18.22
CA ARG A 327 19.80 -3.38 19.36
C ARG A 327 18.82 -4.44 19.85
N ASP A 328 17.58 -4.05 20.06
CA ASP A 328 16.51 -4.97 20.50
C ASP A 328 16.31 -6.12 19.54
N GLY A 329 16.26 -5.83 18.24
CA GLY A 329 16.10 -6.85 17.21
C GLY A 329 17.27 -7.81 17.14
N LEU A 330 18.50 -7.30 17.22
CA LEU A 330 19.73 -8.13 17.25
C LEU A 330 19.78 -9.01 18.50
N GLU A 331 19.36 -8.51 19.65
CA GLU A 331 19.31 -9.28 20.90
C GLU A 331 18.34 -10.46 20.81
N VAL A 332 17.15 -10.24 20.24
CA VAL A 332 16.18 -11.31 19.98
C VAL A 332 16.76 -12.32 18.97
N LEU A 333 17.28 -11.84 17.85
CA LEU A 333 17.82 -12.70 16.79
C LEU A 333 19.05 -13.49 17.21
N ALA A 334 19.82 -13.00 18.17
CA ALA A 334 20.99 -13.71 18.71
C ALA A 334 20.61 -15.02 19.42
N THR A 335 19.41 -15.13 19.98
CA THR A 335 19.03 -16.25 20.86
C THR A 335 17.79 -17.01 20.39
N ALA A 336 16.83 -16.36 19.74
CA ALA A 336 15.56 -16.99 19.36
C ALA A 336 15.71 -17.95 18.19
N GLU A 337 15.12 -19.16 18.26
CA GLU A 337 15.08 -20.12 17.15
C GLU A 337 14.00 -19.79 16.12
N THR A 338 12.92 -19.14 16.57
CA THR A 338 11.81 -18.74 15.74
C THR A 338 11.34 -17.36 16.20
N VAL A 339 11.10 -16.47 15.28
CA VAL A 339 10.67 -15.09 15.57
C VAL A 339 9.41 -14.74 14.78
N TRP A 340 8.55 -13.92 15.38
CA TRP A 340 7.37 -13.39 14.70
C TRP A 340 7.76 -12.24 13.78
N ILE A 341 7.39 -12.35 12.52
CA ILE A 341 7.64 -11.34 11.50
C ILE A 341 6.31 -10.90 10.89
N SER A 342 6.10 -9.58 10.83
CA SER A 342 5.07 -9.00 9.98
C SER A 342 5.63 -8.88 8.56
N PRO A 343 4.97 -9.51 7.56
CA PRO A 343 5.49 -9.45 6.19
C PRO A 343 5.38 -8.06 5.56
N GLY A 344 4.75 -7.12 6.26
CA GLY A 344 4.23 -5.90 5.65
C GLY A 344 3.17 -6.23 4.59
N THR A 345 2.05 -5.60 4.58
CA THR A 345 1.03 -5.85 3.53
C THR A 345 1.34 -4.98 2.33
N PRO A 346 1.58 -5.56 1.11
CA PRO A 346 1.67 -4.75 -0.11
C PRO A 346 0.29 -4.18 -0.41
N PHE A 347 -0.03 -3.00 0.14
CA PHE A 347 -1.38 -2.44 0.06
C PHE A 347 -1.74 -2.01 -1.36
N LEU A 348 -0.77 -1.85 -2.27
CA LEU A 348 -1.02 -1.65 -3.70
C LEU A 348 -1.79 -2.81 -4.33
N VAL A 349 -1.64 -4.05 -3.83
CA VAL A 349 -2.41 -5.21 -4.31
C VAL A 349 -3.90 -5.08 -3.98
N PRO A 350 -4.32 -4.85 -2.72
CA PRO A 350 -5.70 -4.50 -2.39
C PRO A 350 -6.24 -3.30 -3.17
N ILE A 351 -5.44 -2.24 -3.37
CA ILE A 351 -5.85 -1.06 -4.15
C ILE A 351 -6.14 -1.47 -5.62
N PHE A 352 -5.26 -2.24 -6.24
CA PHE A 352 -5.46 -2.71 -7.61
C PHE A 352 -6.70 -3.61 -7.75
N VAL A 353 -6.86 -4.57 -6.84
CA VAL A 353 -8.05 -5.44 -6.83
C VAL A 353 -9.32 -4.64 -6.57
N GLY A 354 -9.27 -3.68 -5.63
CA GLY A 354 -10.36 -2.76 -5.34
C GLY A 354 -10.74 -1.89 -6.54
N LEU A 355 -9.76 -1.42 -7.33
CA LEU A 355 -9.96 -0.72 -8.59
C LEU A 355 -10.68 -1.60 -9.61
N LEU A 356 -10.23 -2.85 -9.81
CA LEU A 356 -10.88 -3.79 -10.73
C LEU A 356 -12.33 -4.07 -10.34
N ILE A 357 -12.57 -4.33 -9.06
CA ILE A 357 -13.93 -4.57 -8.55
C ILE A 357 -14.79 -3.32 -8.76
N ALA A 358 -14.27 -2.13 -8.46
CA ALA A 358 -14.98 -0.89 -8.66
C ALA A 358 -15.36 -0.66 -10.13
N ILE A 359 -14.44 -0.91 -11.07
CA ILE A 359 -14.71 -0.75 -12.52
C ILE A 359 -15.72 -1.78 -13.02
N CYS A 360 -15.63 -3.04 -12.57
CA CYS A 360 -16.48 -4.11 -13.08
C CYS A 360 -17.82 -4.17 -12.36
N TYR A 361 -17.82 -4.15 -11.06
CA TYR A 361 -19.00 -4.37 -10.23
C TYR A 361 -19.54 -3.07 -9.62
N GLY A 362 -18.70 -2.23 -9.06
CA GLY A 362 -19.04 -1.05 -8.29
C GLY A 362 -18.71 -1.19 -6.81
N ASP A 363 -19.61 -0.80 -5.94
CA ASP A 363 -19.43 -0.79 -4.49
C ASP A 363 -19.83 -2.12 -3.87
N LEU A 364 -18.86 -2.85 -3.29
CA LEU A 364 -19.12 -4.12 -2.62
C LEU A 364 -19.94 -3.97 -1.35
N LEU A 365 -19.79 -2.87 -0.60
CA LEU A 365 -20.51 -2.68 0.65
C LEU A 365 -22.01 -2.53 0.40
N ILE A 366 -22.39 -1.80 -0.63
CA ILE A 366 -23.80 -1.58 -0.95
C ILE A 366 -24.39 -2.83 -1.58
N GLY A 367 -23.71 -3.44 -2.57
CA GLY A 367 -24.22 -4.63 -3.24
C GLY A 367 -24.33 -5.88 -2.34
N THR A 368 -23.69 -5.88 -1.15
CA THR A 368 -23.79 -6.98 -0.19
C THR A 368 -24.67 -6.71 1.01
N LEU A 369 -24.98 -5.44 1.32
CA LEU A 369 -25.77 -5.04 2.50
C LEU A 369 -27.21 -4.62 2.17
N LEU A 370 -27.52 -4.38 0.91
CA LEU A 370 -28.86 -4.06 0.40
C LEU A 370 -29.33 -5.08 -0.63
#